data_7f7633851da85dfd95fa23a9c385914e
#
_entry.id   7f7633851da85dfd95fa23a9c385914e
#
_cell.length_a   1.000
_cell.length_b   1.000
_cell.length_c   1.000
_cell.angle_alpha   90.00
_cell.angle_beta   90.00
_cell.angle_gamma   90.00
#
_symmetry.space_group_name_H-M   'P 1'
#
loop_
_entity.id
_entity.type
_entity.pdbx_description
1 polymer ?
#
loop_
_entity_poly.entity_id
_entity_poly.type
_entity_poly.pdbx_seq_one_letter_code
_entity_poly.pdbx_strand_id
1 'polypeptide(L)'
;MFLSGCTAEEEQLIDEGGIEVPLATAFPNWSSTSHDSSEMNNSMFENESYVAYFSAPWCGHCESSLDAYDQVLPEGKMMIFSYDADEDYSDMNAWHNKTETNLNRTIDRPFMLNPPLAQAVGMNSLPFVLFVNPDGFVYHVQVGKFTDQDAITNLWQSTESAIVDEDGRWL
;
A
#
# COMPACT_ATOMS: atom_id res chain seq x y z
N MET A 1 16.44 50.33 -12.15
CA MET A 1 15.35 49.39 -11.88
C MET A 1 15.98 48.03 -11.65
N PHE A 2 16.15 47.64 -10.38
CA PHE A 2 16.68 46.31 -10.02
C PHE A 2 15.53 45.47 -9.50
N LEU A 3 15.24 44.40 -10.21
CA LEU A 3 14.32 43.37 -9.77
C LEU A 3 15.06 42.40 -8.85
N SER A 4 14.75 42.46 -7.57
CA SER A 4 15.21 41.48 -6.57
C SER A 4 14.36 40.25 -6.69
N GLY A 5 14.94 39.15 -7.19
CA GLY A 5 14.32 37.84 -7.16
C GLY A 5 14.51 37.23 -5.77
N CYS A 6 13.43 36.99 -5.04
CA CYS A 6 13.45 36.13 -3.87
C CYS A 6 13.53 34.68 -4.36
N THR A 7 14.68 34.07 -4.23
CA THR A 7 14.82 32.61 -4.23
C THR A 7 14.47 32.14 -2.82
N ALA A 8 13.40 31.36 -2.68
CA ALA A 8 13.16 30.59 -1.46
C ALA A 8 14.24 29.52 -1.39
N GLU A 9 15.17 29.66 -0.46
CA GLU A 9 16.07 28.59 -0.07
C GLU A 9 15.24 27.58 0.74
N GLU A 10 15.10 26.38 0.21
CA GLU A 10 14.69 25.23 1.02
C GLU A 10 15.81 24.99 2.05
N GLU A 11 15.56 25.32 3.30
CA GLU A 11 16.43 24.93 4.40
C GLU A 11 16.36 23.40 4.57
N GLN A 12 17.35 22.72 4.01
CA GLN A 12 17.64 21.33 4.35
C GLN A 12 18.22 21.29 5.76
N LEU A 13 17.43 20.79 6.70
CA LEU A 13 17.88 20.54 8.06
C LEU A 13 18.81 19.32 8.05
N ILE A 14 20.08 19.54 8.32
CA ILE A 14 21.10 18.50 8.46
C ILE A 14 21.19 18.18 9.96
N ASP A 15 21.12 16.91 10.34
CA ASP A 15 21.40 16.47 11.69
C ASP A 15 22.92 16.60 11.99
N GLU A 16 23.32 16.61 13.26
CA GLU A 16 24.71 16.78 13.70
C GLU A 16 25.67 15.68 13.22
N GLY A 17 25.17 14.65 12.52
CA GLY A 17 25.96 13.55 11.93
C GLY A 17 26.08 13.58 10.42
N GLY A 18 25.41 14.51 9.73
CA GLY A 18 25.48 14.63 8.27
C GLY A 18 24.76 13.51 7.49
N ILE A 19 23.88 12.75 8.14
CA ILE A 19 23.03 11.73 7.51
C ILE A 19 21.65 12.36 7.27
N GLU A 20 21.26 12.54 5.99
CA GLU A 20 19.88 12.88 5.65
C GLU A 20 18.98 11.71 6.02
N VAL A 21 18.11 11.91 7.02
CA VAL A 21 17.03 10.96 7.33
C VAL A 21 15.88 11.26 6.37
N PRO A 22 15.46 10.31 5.51
CA PRO A 22 14.38 10.55 4.57
C PRO A 22 13.09 10.89 5.32
N LEU A 23 12.33 11.87 4.81
CA LEU A 23 11.00 12.16 5.30
C LEU A 23 10.07 11.00 4.98
N ALA A 24 9.22 10.65 5.93
CA ALA A 24 8.20 9.65 5.73
C ALA A 24 7.12 10.18 4.78
N THR A 25 6.67 9.35 3.86
CA THR A 25 5.61 9.69 2.92
C THR A 25 4.27 9.20 3.46
N ALA A 26 3.33 10.12 3.69
CA ALA A 26 1.99 9.75 4.11
C ALA A 26 1.27 8.95 3.01
N PHE A 27 0.58 7.88 3.40
CA PHE A 27 -0.28 7.15 2.47
C PHE A 27 -1.51 8.02 2.16
N PRO A 28 -1.95 8.13 0.88
CA PRO A 28 -3.09 8.96 0.51
C PRO A 28 -4.39 8.51 1.19
N ASN A 29 -5.28 9.46 1.47
CA ASN A 29 -6.63 9.12 1.91
C ASN A 29 -7.37 8.40 0.78
N TRP A 30 -8.12 7.36 1.15
CA TRP A 30 -8.89 6.58 0.20
C TRP A 30 -10.22 6.11 0.81
N SER A 31 -11.14 5.84 -0.08
CA SER A 31 -12.39 5.13 0.22
C SER A 31 -12.78 4.31 -1.01
N SER A 32 -13.29 3.11 -0.81
CA SER A 32 -13.69 2.18 -1.86
C SER A 32 -14.76 1.22 -1.38
N THR A 33 -15.56 0.74 -2.30
CA THR A 33 -16.49 -0.38 -2.07
C THR A 33 -15.76 -1.68 -2.40
N SER A 34 -15.84 -2.67 -1.51
CA SER A 34 -15.24 -3.98 -1.75
C SER A 34 -16.19 -4.90 -2.54
N HIS A 35 -15.65 -6.04 -3.01
CA HIS A 35 -16.37 -7.04 -3.81
C HIS A 35 -17.65 -7.58 -3.13
N ASP A 36 -17.73 -7.52 -1.80
CA ASP A 36 -18.86 -7.95 -0.97
C ASP A 36 -19.82 -6.82 -0.61
N SER A 37 -19.68 -5.64 -1.24
CA SER A 37 -20.45 -4.41 -1.00
C SER A 37 -20.11 -3.66 0.30
N SER A 38 -19.05 -4.02 1.00
CA SER A 38 -18.60 -3.29 2.20
C SER A 38 -17.92 -1.98 1.79
N GLU A 39 -18.31 -0.88 2.44
CA GLU A 39 -17.62 0.40 2.30
C GLU A 39 -16.40 0.43 3.20
N MET A 40 -15.23 0.72 2.65
CA MET A 40 -13.96 0.73 3.35
C MET A 40 -13.19 2.02 3.09
N ASN A 41 -12.43 2.46 4.07
CA ASN A 41 -11.57 3.63 3.96
C ASN A 41 -10.40 3.54 4.94
N ASN A 42 -9.41 4.42 4.78
CA ASN A 42 -8.21 4.41 5.62
C ASN A 42 -8.46 4.78 7.10
N SER A 43 -9.56 5.45 7.46
CA SER A 43 -9.85 5.75 8.87
C SER A 43 -10.17 4.49 9.69
N MET A 44 -10.48 3.37 9.04
CA MET A 44 -10.67 2.07 9.70
C MET A 44 -9.36 1.49 10.27
N PHE A 45 -8.22 2.07 9.88
CA PHE A 45 -6.87 1.64 10.28
C PHE A 45 -6.16 2.70 11.13
N GLU A 46 -6.90 3.58 11.81
CA GLU A 46 -6.29 4.52 12.75
C GLU A 46 -5.52 3.79 13.86
N ASN A 47 -4.23 4.12 14.01
CA ASN A 47 -3.28 3.45 14.91
C ASN A 47 -3.04 1.97 14.61
N GLU A 48 -3.29 1.54 13.40
CA GLU A 48 -3.08 0.17 12.96
C GLU A 48 -2.34 0.12 11.61
N SER A 49 -1.41 -0.82 11.49
CA SER A 49 -0.75 -1.09 10.21
C SER A 49 -1.67 -1.84 9.25
N TYR A 50 -1.46 -1.63 7.95
CA TYR A 50 -2.09 -2.42 6.91
C TYR A 50 -1.23 -2.49 5.65
N VAL A 51 -1.58 -3.38 4.74
CA VAL A 51 -0.93 -3.53 3.44
C VAL A 51 -1.91 -3.18 2.33
N ALA A 52 -1.51 -2.27 1.46
CA ALA A 52 -2.21 -1.97 0.21
C ALA A 52 -1.54 -2.74 -0.93
N TYR A 53 -2.26 -3.73 -1.47
CA TYR A 53 -1.79 -4.65 -2.51
C TYR A 53 -2.45 -4.32 -3.84
N PHE A 54 -1.72 -3.69 -4.77
CA PHE A 54 -2.21 -3.39 -6.11
C PHE A 54 -1.91 -4.53 -7.08
N SER A 55 -2.93 -4.97 -7.78
CA SER A 55 -2.89 -6.08 -8.72
C SER A 55 -3.95 -5.93 -9.82
N ALA A 56 -4.13 -6.95 -10.65
CA ALA A 56 -5.17 -7.00 -11.67
C ALA A 56 -5.58 -8.46 -11.95
N PRO A 57 -6.83 -8.70 -12.45
CA PRO A 57 -7.34 -10.04 -12.75
C PRO A 57 -6.54 -10.81 -13.81
N TRP A 58 -5.83 -10.10 -14.67
CA TRP A 58 -5.01 -10.65 -15.75
C TRP A 58 -3.54 -10.90 -15.36
N CYS A 59 -3.12 -10.46 -14.17
CA CYS A 59 -1.73 -10.57 -13.72
C CYS A 59 -1.46 -11.94 -13.07
N GLY A 60 -1.10 -12.94 -13.87
CA GLY A 60 -0.90 -14.32 -13.36
C GLY A 60 0.22 -14.47 -12.33
N HIS A 61 1.30 -13.70 -12.41
CA HIS A 61 2.37 -13.74 -11.40
C HIS A 61 2.02 -12.96 -10.13
N CYS A 62 1.04 -12.07 -10.18
CA CYS A 62 0.53 -11.39 -8.99
C CYS A 62 -0.17 -12.37 -8.05
N GLU A 63 -0.90 -13.35 -8.59
CA GLU A 63 -1.67 -14.30 -7.78
C GLU A 63 -0.79 -15.12 -6.83
N SER A 64 0.40 -15.55 -7.30
CA SER A 64 1.35 -16.27 -6.44
C SER A 64 1.96 -15.39 -5.34
N SER A 65 2.13 -14.10 -5.59
CA SER A 65 2.53 -13.14 -4.55
C SER A 65 1.38 -12.90 -3.58
N LEU A 66 0.17 -12.64 -4.08
CA LEU A 66 -1.04 -12.45 -3.27
C LEU A 66 -1.23 -13.63 -2.31
N ASP A 67 -1.08 -14.86 -2.79
CA ASP A 67 -1.18 -16.07 -1.98
C ASP A 67 -0.14 -16.08 -0.85
N ALA A 68 1.12 -15.71 -1.12
CA ALA A 68 2.16 -15.65 -0.11
C ALA A 68 1.87 -14.61 0.97
N TYR A 69 1.41 -13.42 0.59
CA TYR A 69 1.02 -12.36 1.52
C TYR A 69 -0.20 -12.77 2.37
N ASP A 70 -1.22 -13.34 1.73
CA ASP A 70 -2.45 -13.73 2.40
C ASP A 70 -2.23 -14.80 3.48
N GLN A 71 -1.28 -15.71 3.28
CA GLN A 71 -0.97 -16.77 4.23
C GLN A 71 -0.23 -16.28 5.49
N VAL A 72 0.44 -15.14 5.45
CA VAL A 72 1.27 -14.68 6.58
C VAL A 72 0.78 -13.38 7.23
N LEU A 73 0.04 -12.55 6.50
CA LEU A 73 -0.51 -11.32 7.06
C LEU A 73 -1.73 -11.59 7.93
N PRO A 74 -1.90 -10.87 9.05
CA PRO A 74 -3.08 -11.02 9.90
C PRO A 74 -4.38 -10.73 9.13
N GLU A 75 -5.47 -11.34 9.58
CA GLU A 75 -6.81 -11.09 9.05
C GLU A 75 -7.16 -9.59 9.11
N GLY A 76 -7.82 -9.09 8.06
CA GLY A 76 -8.23 -7.68 7.97
C GLY A 76 -7.09 -6.68 7.74
N LYS A 77 -5.84 -7.12 7.54
CA LYS A 77 -4.68 -6.22 7.38
C LYS A 77 -4.15 -6.10 5.95
N MET A 78 -4.77 -6.73 4.98
CA MET A 78 -4.43 -6.56 3.55
C MET A 78 -5.65 -6.17 2.74
N MET A 79 -5.51 -5.06 2.00
CA MET A 79 -6.50 -4.52 1.07
C MET A 79 -6.00 -4.72 -0.36
N ILE A 80 -6.80 -5.34 -1.22
CA ILE A 80 -6.43 -5.64 -2.60
C ILE A 80 -7.15 -4.64 -3.52
N PHE A 81 -6.36 -3.92 -4.33
CA PHE A 81 -6.84 -2.86 -5.21
C PHE A 81 -6.57 -3.19 -6.68
N SER A 82 -7.59 -3.04 -7.54
CA SER A 82 -7.40 -2.86 -8.97
C SER A 82 -7.21 -1.38 -9.30
N TYR A 83 -6.42 -1.12 -10.33
CA TYR A 83 -6.11 0.21 -10.82
C TYR A 83 -6.78 0.52 -12.16
N ASP A 84 -7.43 -0.46 -12.77
CA ASP A 84 -7.95 -0.34 -14.13
C ASP A 84 -9.26 0.46 -14.14
N ALA A 85 -9.22 1.61 -14.80
CA ALA A 85 -10.38 2.50 -14.88
C ALA A 85 -11.50 1.98 -15.82
N ASP A 86 -11.19 0.95 -16.62
CA ASP A 86 -12.15 0.29 -17.50
C ASP A 86 -12.94 -0.83 -16.78
N GLU A 87 -12.54 -1.18 -15.55
CA GLU A 87 -13.26 -2.14 -14.69
C GLU A 87 -14.36 -1.46 -13.89
N ASP A 88 -15.32 -2.26 -13.42
CA ASP A 88 -16.39 -1.83 -12.54
C ASP A 88 -16.47 -2.71 -11.27
N TYR A 89 -17.44 -2.41 -10.42
CA TYR A 89 -17.65 -3.14 -9.18
C TYR A 89 -17.92 -4.64 -9.39
N SER A 90 -18.62 -5.02 -10.46
CA SER A 90 -18.92 -6.44 -10.73
C SER A 90 -17.66 -7.22 -11.10
N ASP A 91 -16.65 -6.56 -11.65
CA ASP A 91 -15.36 -7.16 -11.98
C ASP A 91 -14.59 -7.54 -10.71
N MET A 92 -14.73 -6.77 -9.63
CA MET A 92 -14.07 -7.08 -8.35
C MET A 92 -14.60 -8.39 -7.75
N ASN A 93 -15.90 -8.62 -7.81
CA ASN A 93 -16.49 -9.89 -7.37
C ASN A 93 -16.06 -11.06 -8.27
N ALA A 94 -16.04 -10.88 -9.58
CA ALA A 94 -15.55 -11.89 -10.52
C ALA A 94 -14.06 -12.21 -10.29
N TRP A 95 -13.25 -11.19 -10.02
CA TRP A 95 -11.84 -11.37 -9.73
C TRP A 95 -11.59 -12.12 -8.42
N HIS A 96 -12.28 -11.74 -7.34
CA HIS A 96 -12.24 -12.45 -6.07
C HIS A 96 -12.56 -13.95 -6.24
N ASN A 97 -13.70 -14.28 -6.87
CA ASN A 97 -14.13 -15.66 -7.10
C ASN A 97 -13.13 -16.45 -7.98
N LYS A 98 -12.55 -15.80 -8.98
CA LYS A 98 -11.49 -16.40 -9.82
C LYS A 98 -10.24 -16.73 -8.99
N THR A 99 -9.81 -15.82 -8.13
CA THR A 99 -8.65 -16.01 -7.27
C THR A 99 -8.85 -17.18 -6.30
N GLU A 100 -10.01 -17.25 -5.64
CA GLU A 100 -10.36 -18.39 -4.78
C GLU A 100 -10.36 -19.72 -5.54
N THR A 101 -10.90 -19.72 -6.75
CA THR A 101 -10.94 -20.91 -7.61
C THR A 101 -9.53 -21.38 -7.96
N ASN A 102 -8.67 -20.45 -8.38
CA ASN A 102 -7.30 -20.74 -8.80
C ASN A 102 -6.44 -21.26 -7.63
N LEU A 103 -6.58 -20.65 -6.46
CA LEU A 103 -5.84 -21.03 -5.25
C LEU A 103 -6.48 -22.20 -4.51
N ASN A 104 -7.68 -22.63 -4.91
CA ASN A 104 -8.47 -23.70 -4.29
C ASN A 104 -8.64 -23.52 -2.77
N ARG A 105 -8.90 -22.28 -2.35
CA ARG A 105 -9.17 -21.91 -0.96
C ARG A 105 -9.88 -20.56 -0.87
N THR A 106 -10.49 -20.29 0.27
CA THR A 106 -11.10 -18.99 0.57
C THR A 106 -10.03 -17.92 0.78
N ILE A 107 -10.31 -16.73 0.26
CA ILE A 107 -9.51 -15.51 0.44
C ILE A 107 -10.38 -14.48 1.16
N ASP A 108 -10.16 -14.33 2.44
CA ASP A 108 -10.89 -13.36 3.27
C ASP A 108 -10.20 -11.98 3.25
N ARG A 109 -10.10 -11.42 2.04
CA ARG A 109 -9.53 -10.10 1.78
C ARG A 109 -10.47 -9.30 0.90
N PRO A 110 -10.64 -7.99 1.14
CA PRO A 110 -11.45 -7.14 0.27
C PRO A 110 -10.73 -6.88 -1.07
N PHE A 111 -11.44 -7.09 -2.16
CA PHE A 111 -11.03 -6.72 -3.52
C PHE A 111 -11.80 -5.46 -3.93
N MET A 112 -11.08 -4.41 -4.27
CA MET A 112 -11.61 -3.07 -4.49
C MET A 112 -11.07 -2.44 -5.75
N LEU A 113 -11.86 -1.56 -6.37
CA LEU A 113 -11.44 -0.75 -7.51
C LEU A 113 -11.10 0.66 -7.04
N ASN A 114 -9.85 1.09 -7.26
CA ASN A 114 -9.45 2.47 -6.91
C ASN A 114 -8.33 3.01 -7.83
N PRO A 115 -8.62 3.31 -9.10
CA PRO A 115 -7.63 3.88 -10.02
C PRO A 115 -7.01 5.21 -9.52
N PRO A 116 -7.78 6.15 -8.90
CA PRO A 116 -7.18 7.37 -8.36
C PRO A 116 -6.13 7.11 -7.26
N LEU A 117 -6.36 6.12 -6.40
CA LEU A 117 -5.39 5.75 -5.37
C LEU A 117 -4.11 5.18 -6.00
N ALA A 118 -4.24 4.30 -6.98
CA ALA A 118 -3.11 3.73 -7.71
C ALA A 118 -2.24 4.83 -8.35
N GLN A 119 -2.87 5.85 -8.93
CA GLN A 119 -2.17 7.02 -9.46
C GLN A 119 -1.50 7.83 -8.35
N ALA A 120 -2.18 8.08 -7.24
CA ALA A 120 -1.69 8.89 -6.13
C ALA A 120 -0.45 8.27 -5.45
N VAL A 121 -0.38 6.93 -5.36
CA VAL A 121 0.80 6.22 -4.82
C VAL A 121 1.92 6.03 -5.85
N GLY A 122 1.76 6.51 -7.08
CA GLY A 122 2.77 6.41 -8.13
C GLY A 122 2.99 4.98 -8.63
N MET A 123 1.95 4.13 -8.59
CA MET A 123 2.05 2.76 -9.09
C MET A 123 2.47 2.74 -10.56
N ASN A 124 3.49 1.95 -10.88
CA ASN A 124 4.07 1.86 -12.23
C ASN A 124 4.30 0.43 -12.72
N SER A 125 4.06 -0.56 -11.88
CA SER A 125 4.24 -1.99 -12.19
C SER A 125 3.38 -2.85 -11.27
N LEU A 126 3.13 -4.11 -11.60
CA LEU A 126 2.36 -5.06 -10.80
C LEU A 126 3.17 -6.31 -10.45
N PRO A 127 2.91 -6.92 -9.30
CA PRO A 127 2.20 -6.35 -8.16
C PRO A 127 2.96 -5.17 -7.57
N PHE A 128 2.22 -4.22 -6.99
CA PHE A 128 2.78 -3.07 -6.29
C PHE A 128 2.21 -3.05 -4.88
N VAL A 129 3.07 -3.20 -3.88
CA VAL A 129 2.65 -3.46 -2.51
C VAL A 129 3.24 -2.40 -1.58
N LEU A 130 2.38 -1.75 -0.80
CA LEU A 130 2.80 -0.74 0.18
C LEU A 130 2.45 -1.23 1.58
N PHE A 131 3.43 -1.19 2.45
CA PHE A 131 3.27 -1.41 3.88
C PHE A 131 3.06 -0.07 4.57
N VAL A 132 1.94 0.09 5.24
CA VAL A 132 1.55 1.35 5.91
C VAL A 132 1.63 1.14 7.41
N ASN A 133 2.39 2.00 8.11
CA ASN A 133 2.57 1.92 9.55
C ASN A 133 1.35 2.45 10.34
N PRO A 134 1.29 2.33 11.68
CA PRO A 134 0.16 2.79 12.47
C PRO A 134 -0.11 4.29 12.38
N ASP A 135 0.89 5.10 12.04
CA ASP A 135 0.76 6.55 11.87
C ASP A 135 0.25 6.95 10.47
N GLY A 136 0.03 5.96 9.58
CA GLY A 136 -0.47 6.19 8.21
C GLY A 136 0.61 6.55 7.19
N PHE A 137 1.89 6.27 7.47
CA PHE A 137 3.01 6.50 6.55
C PHE A 137 3.44 5.22 5.85
N VAL A 138 3.90 5.36 4.60
CA VAL A 138 4.45 4.25 3.81
C VAL A 138 5.82 3.86 4.37
N TYR A 139 5.90 2.73 5.03
CA TYR A 139 7.14 2.18 5.58
C TYR A 139 7.99 1.49 4.51
N HIS A 140 7.35 0.71 3.64
CA HIS A 140 8.04 -0.06 2.59
C HIS A 140 7.20 -0.16 1.33
N VAL A 141 7.88 -0.16 0.18
CA VAL A 141 7.27 -0.41 -1.14
C VAL A 141 7.96 -1.62 -1.76
N GLN A 142 7.18 -2.65 -2.04
CA GLN A 142 7.63 -3.84 -2.76
C GLN A 142 7.05 -3.86 -4.17
N VAL A 143 7.90 -3.90 -5.19
CA VAL A 143 7.51 -3.95 -6.60
C VAL A 143 7.86 -5.30 -7.20
N GLY A 144 6.94 -5.86 -7.98
CA GLY A 144 7.13 -7.14 -8.66
C GLY A 144 6.86 -8.36 -7.78
N LYS A 145 7.01 -9.53 -8.37
CA LYS A 145 6.73 -10.81 -7.72
C LYS A 145 7.57 -10.99 -6.46
N PHE A 146 6.90 -11.24 -5.34
CA PHE A 146 7.56 -11.48 -4.06
C PHE A 146 6.78 -12.54 -3.27
N THR A 147 7.41 -13.69 -2.98
CA THR A 147 6.77 -14.88 -2.42
C THR A 147 7.50 -15.45 -1.20
N ASP A 148 8.52 -14.77 -0.70
CA ASP A 148 9.25 -15.17 0.50
C ASP A 148 8.45 -14.80 1.75
N GLN A 149 7.78 -15.78 2.34
CA GLN A 149 6.88 -15.60 3.48
C GLN A 149 7.61 -15.14 4.74
N ASP A 150 8.85 -15.56 4.96
CA ASP A 150 9.64 -15.12 6.12
C ASP A 150 10.01 -13.63 5.95
N ALA A 151 10.40 -13.22 4.75
CA ALA A 151 10.68 -11.82 4.45
C ALA A 151 9.43 -10.95 4.54
N ILE A 152 8.27 -11.41 4.08
CA ILE A 152 6.98 -10.70 4.22
C ILE A 152 6.62 -10.54 5.70
N THR A 153 6.77 -11.59 6.49
CA THR A 153 6.52 -11.56 7.95
C THR A 153 7.43 -10.56 8.65
N ASN A 154 8.72 -10.54 8.32
CA ASN A 154 9.68 -9.59 8.89
C ASN A 154 9.34 -8.14 8.50
N LEU A 155 8.96 -7.89 7.25
CA LEU A 155 8.51 -6.57 6.81
C LEU A 155 7.25 -6.12 7.56
N TRP A 156 6.28 -7.02 7.75
CA TRP A 156 5.08 -6.73 8.53
C TRP A 156 5.41 -6.32 9.98
N GLN A 157 6.22 -7.11 10.68
CA GLN A 157 6.62 -6.83 12.06
C GLN A 157 7.38 -5.49 12.18
N SER A 158 8.26 -5.21 11.21
CA SER A 158 8.96 -3.92 11.15
C SER A 158 7.99 -2.76 10.92
N THR A 159 6.99 -2.95 10.07
CA THR A 159 5.95 -1.94 9.79
C THR A 159 5.13 -1.61 11.03
N GLU A 160 4.73 -2.63 11.81
CA GLU A 160 3.96 -2.46 13.04
C GLU A 160 4.72 -1.68 14.12
N SER A 161 6.04 -1.75 14.12
CA SER A 161 6.91 -1.08 15.09
C SER A 161 7.51 0.22 14.58
N ALA A 162 7.32 0.55 13.31
CA ALA A 162 7.87 1.76 12.70
C ALA A 162 7.16 3.01 13.22
N ILE A 163 7.93 3.99 13.67
CA ILE A 163 7.43 5.25 14.24
C ILE A 163 7.99 6.42 13.44
N VAL A 164 7.19 7.45 13.29
CA VAL A 164 7.56 8.71 12.67
C VAL A 164 7.51 9.81 13.75
N ASP A 165 8.55 10.65 13.79
CA ASP A 165 8.60 11.78 14.75
C ASP A 165 7.70 12.95 14.32
N GLU A 166 7.64 14.01 15.13
CA GLU A 166 6.84 15.20 14.88
C GLU A 166 7.26 15.96 13.61
N ASP A 167 8.51 15.76 13.16
CA ASP A 167 9.07 16.36 11.95
C ASP A 167 8.88 15.49 10.70
N GLY A 168 8.20 14.33 10.83
CA GLY A 168 7.95 13.41 9.73
C GLY A 168 9.14 12.52 9.37
N ARG A 169 10.05 12.23 10.31
CA ARG A 169 11.21 11.37 10.08
C ARG A 169 11.03 10.02 10.75
N TRP A 170 11.58 9.00 10.12
CA TRP A 170 11.63 7.66 10.73
C TRP A 170 12.57 7.65 11.96
N LEU A 171 12.10 7.02 13.06
CA LEU A 171 12.85 6.81 14.30
C LEU A 171 13.53 5.45 14.32
#